data_abcfe00fe7d52cbea201748999c2e404
#
_entry.id   abcfe00fe7d52cbea201748999c2e404
#
_cell.length_a   1.000
_cell.length_b   1.000
_cell.length_c   1.000
_cell.angle_alpha   90.00
_cell.angle_beta   90.00
_cell.angle_gamma   90.00
#
_symmetry.space_group_name_H-M   'P 1'
#
loop_
_entity.id
_entity.type
_entity.pdbx_description
1 polymer ?
#
loop_
_entity_poly.entity_id
_entity_poly.type
_entity_poly.pdbx_seq_one_letter_code
_entity_poly.pdbx_strand_id
1 'polypeptide(L)' 'MITDKLEIERLLTRLTTYIANKLHLSTMAAVGAVCMSKVANELAGGKIPERTTFENLSERLFKEVTMALLGKHK' A
#
# COMPACT_ATOMS: atom_id res chain seq x y z
N MET A 1 16.15 -6.03 -4.79
CA MET A 1 15.19 -5.23 -4.02
C MET A 1 14.79 -3.97 -4.77
N ILE A 2 13.55 -3.55 -4.64
CA ILE A 2 13.10 -2.32 -5.30
C ILE A 2 13.62 -1.13 -4.51
N THR A 3 14.58 -0.41 -5.10
CA THR A 3 15.22 0.72 -4.42
C THR A 3 15.17 2.00 -5.23
N ASP A 4 14.70 1.94 -6.49
CA ASP A 4 14.57 3.13 -7.31
C ASP A 4 13.45 4.02 -6.78
N LYS A 5 13.82 5.25 -6.41
CA LYS A 5 12.88 6.19 -5.81
C LYS A 5 11.67 6.46 -6.69
N LEU A 6 11.89 6.64 -7.99
CA LEU A 6 10.78 6.90 -8.92
C LEU A 6 9.84 5.70 -9.00
N GLU A 7 10.40 4.51 -9.02
CA GLU A 7 9.59 3.30 -9.07
C GLU A 7 8.78 3.14 -7.80
N ILE A 8 9.41 3.42 -6.66
CA ILE A 8 8.71 3.35 -5.37
C ILE A 8 7.55 4.33 -5.34
N GLU A 9 7.77 5.56 -5.81
CA GLU A 9 6.71 6.56 -5.84
C GLU A 9 5.56 6.14 -6.75
N ARG A 10 5.88 5.58 -7.92
CA ARG A 10 4.85 5.09 -8.83
C ARG A 10 4.03 3.97 -8.22
N LEU A 11 4.71 3.04 -7.56
CA LEU A 11 4.01 1.94 -6.91
C LEU A 11 3.11 2.43 -5.79
N LEU A 12 3.60 3.36 -4.98
CA LEU A 12 2.79 3.92 -3.90
C LEU A 12 1.56 4.64 -4.45
N THR A 13 1.72 5.39 -5.54
CA THR A 13 0.60 6.07 -6.17
C THR A 13 -0.43 5.07 -6.69
N ARG A 14 0.04 4.01 -7.36
CA ARG A 14 -0.87 2.99 -7.89
C ARG A 14 -1.57 2.25 -6.76
N LEU A 15 -0.86 1.96 -5.69
CA LEU A 15 -1.47 1.29 -4.54
C LEU A 15 -2.51 2.17 -3.88
N THR A 16 -2.23 3.45 -3.78
CA THR A 16 -3.18 4.41 -3.23
C THR A 16 -4.47 4.45 -4.05
N THR A 17 -4.33 4.52 -5.38
CA THR A 17 -5.48 4.51 -6.27
C THR A 17 -6.27 3.21 -6.13
N TYR A 18 -5.56 2.09 -6.05
CA TYR A 18 -6.19 0.79 -5.92
C TYR A 18 -7.04 0.73 -4.64
N ILE A 19 -6.47 1.16 -3.51
CA ILE A 19 -7.18 1.11 -2.24
C ILE A 19 -8.36 2.08 -2.22
N ALA A 20 -8.17 3.26 -2.79
CA ALA A 20 -9.26 4.24 -2.87
C ALA A 20 -10.45 3.66 -3.62
N ASN A 21 -10.20 2.99 -4.74
CA ASN A 21 -11.27 2.40 -5.54
C ASN A 21 -11.90 1.20 -4.86
N LYS A 22 -11.09 0.33 -4.29
CA LYS A 22 -11.58 -0.90 -3.68
C LYS A 22 -12.42 -0.66 -2.44
N LEU A 23 -12.02 0.30 -1.62
CA LEU A 23 -12.68 0.57 -0.36
C LEU A 23 -13.55 1.83 -0.39
N HIS A 24 -13.68 2.44 -1.56
CA HIS A 24 -14.47 3.66 -1.74
C HIS A 24 -14.03 4.76 -0.79
N LEU A 25 -12.71 4.92 -0.67
CA LEU A 25 -12.14 5.96 0.17
C LEU A 25 -11.84 7.20 -0.65
N SER A 26 -11.86 8.35 0.02
CA SER A 26 -11.36 9.57 -0.60
C SER A 26 -9.85 9.43 -0.83
N THR A 27 -9.31 10.26 -1.71
CA THR A 27 -7.88 10.22 -1.99
C THR A 27 -7.06 10.44 -0.73
N MET A 28 -7.46 11.41 0.09
CA MET A 28 -6.72 11.70 1.32
C MET A 28 -6.77 10.53 2.31
N ALA A 29 -7.94 9.90 2.45
CA ALA A 29 -8.05 8.76 3.34
C ALA A 29 -7.20 7.60 2.84
N ALA A 30 -7.18 7.38 1.52
CA ALA A 30 -6.38 6.32 0.93
C ALA A 30 -4.89 6.58 1.13
N VAL A 31 -4.44 7.82 0.92
CA VAL A 31 -3.05 8.19 1.14
C VAL A 31 -2.65 7.91 2.59
N GLY A 32 -3.48 8.31 3.53
CA GLY A 32 -3.20 8.06 4.95
C GLY A 32 -3.08 6.58 5.26
N ALA A 33 -4.02 5.79 4.74
CA ALA A 33 -4.00 4.34 4.99
C ALA A 33 -2.76 3.69 4.40
N VAL A 34 -2.38 4.07 3.18
CA VAL A 34 -1.20 3.50 2.53
C VAL A 34 0.07 3.92 3.26
N CYS A 35 0.17 5.18 3.65
CA CYS A 35 1.37 5.67 4.33
C CYS A 35 1.61 5.00 5.67
N MET A 36 0.56 4.54 6.33
CA MET A 36 0.69 3.87 7.61
C MET A 36 0.86 2.36 7.49
N SER A 37 0.82 1.84 6.28
CA SER A 37 0.88 0.39 6.08
C SER A 37 2.30 -0.14 6.17
N LYS A 38 2.41 -1.43 6.51
CA LYS A 38 3.70 -2.12 6.48
C LYS A 38 4.22 -2.23 5.06
N VAL A 39 3.32 -2.42 4.10
CA VAL A 39 3.71 -2.54 2.70
C VAL A 39 4.44 -1.28 2.25
N ALA A 40 3.89 -0.10 2.57
CA ALA A 40 4.53 1.16 2.20
C ALA A 40 5.87 1.32 2.93
N ASN A 41 5.94 0.95 4.19
CA ASN A 41 7.18 1.04 4.96
C ASN A 41 8.26 0.14 4.38
N GLU A 42 7.91 -1.09 4.02
CA GLU A 42 8.86 -2.01 3.40
C GLU A 42 9.32 -1.52 2.03
N LEU A 43 8.38 -0.98 1.27
CA LEU A 43 8.69 -0.47 -0.05
C LEU A 43 9.65 0.73 0.05
N ALA A 44 9.34 1.67 0.94
CA ALA A 44 10.19 2.84 1.14
C ALA A 44 11.56 2.46 1.71
N GLY A 45 11.63 1.38 2.48
CA GLY A 45 12.88 0.90 3.06
C GLY A 45 13.71 0.02 2.14
N GLY A 46 13.22 -0.21 0.92
CA GLY A 46 13.95 -1.03 -0.04
C GLY A 46 13.94 -2.51 0.31
N LYS A 47 12.90 -2.98 0.97
CA LYS A 47 12.81 -4.37 1.42
C LYS A 47 11.92 -5.26 0.57
N ILE A 48 11.36 -4.70 -0.50
CA ILE A 48 10.49 -5.46 -1.39
C ILE A 48 11.32 -6.07 -2.51
N PRO A 49 11.28 -7.39 -2.72
CA PRO A 49 12.01 -8.02 -3.83
C PRO A 49 11.53 -7.50 -5.17
N GLU A 50 12.46 -7.38 -6.12
CA GLU A 50 12.15 -6.84 -7.44
C GLU A 50 11.13 -7.66 -8.20
N ARG A 51 11.07 -8.96 -7.94
CA ARG A 51 10.14 -9.83 -8.63
C ARG A 51 8.73 -9.81 -8.04
N THR A 52 8.52 -9.02 -6.99
CA THR A 52 7.20 -8.90 -6.38
C THR A 52 6.28 -8.18 -7.35
N THR A 53 5.13 -8.78 -7.64
CA THR A 53 4.19 -8.19 -8.58
C THR A 53 3.32 -7.14 -7.90
N PHE A 54 2.77 -6.24 -8.70
CA PHE A 54 1.81 -5.27 -8.18
C PHE A 54 0.60 -6.00 -7.57
N GLU A 55 0.20 -7.09 -8.18
CA GLU A 55 -0.93 -7.88 -7.68
C GLU A 55 -0.67 -8.36 -6.25
N ASN A 56 0.52 -8.89 -5.98
CA ASN A 56 0.87 -9.32 -4.64
C ASN A 56 0.89 -8.16 -3.65
N LEU A 57 1.47 -7.05 -4.04
CA LEU A 57 1.52 -5.86 -3.18
C LEU A 57 0.12 -5.34 -2.88
N SER A 58 -0.73 -5.27 -3.89
CA SER A 58 -2.07 -4.74 -3.71
C SER A 58 -2.92 -5.66 -2.82
N GLU A 59 -2.76 -6.97 -2.95
CA GLU A 59 -3.46 -7.91 -2.09
C GLU A 59 -3.02 -7.78 -0.64
N ARG A 60 -1.72 -7.70 -0.42
CA ARG A 60 -1.20 -7.52 0.94
C ARG A 60 -1.72 -6.23 1.55
N LEU A 61 -1.69 -5.17 0.76
CA LEU A 61 -2.14 -3.88 1.23
C LEU A 61 -3.64 -3.89 1.55
N PHE A 62 -4.43 -4.49 0.67
CA PHE A 62 -5.87 -4.59 0.88
C PHE A 62 -6.18 -5.32 2.18
N LYS A 63 -5.51 -6.44 2.40
CA LYS A 63 -5.68 -7.20 3.64
C LYS A 63 -5.30 -6.37 4.85
N GLU A 64 -4.17 -5.72 4.76
CA GLU A 64 -3.65 -4.95 5.89
C GLU A 64 -4.58 -3.80 6.26
N VAL A 65 -5.04 -3.05 5.26
CA VAL A 65 -5.94 -1.92 5.50
C VAL A 65 -7.27 -2.40 6.03
N THR A 66 -7.80 -3.47 5.44
CA THR A 66 -9.08 -4.03 5.90
C THR A 66 -8.99 -4.48 7.35
N MET A 67 -7.92 -5.18 7.69
CA MET A 67 -7.73 -5.64 9.07
C MET A 67 -7.58 -4.48 10.03
N ALA A 68 -6.89 -3.41 9.61
CA ALA A 68 -6.74 -2.24 10.46
C ALA A 68 -8.07 -1.57 10.72
N LEU A 69 -8.92 -1.47 9.70
CA LEU A 69 -10.25 -0.88 9.86
C LEU A 69 -11.11 -1.71 10.78
N LEU A 70 -11.07 -3.03 10.64
CA LEU A 70 -11.84 -3.93 11.50
C LEU A 70 -11.29 -3.95 12.92
N GLY A 71 -9.98 -3.88 13.06
CA GLY A 71 -9.33 -3.93 14.36
C GLY A 71 -9.58 -2.72 15.23
N LYS A 72 -10.08 -1.65 14.66
CA LYS A 72 -10.37 -0.44 15.41
C LYS A 72 -11.47 -0.59 16.42
N HIS A 73 -12.24 -1.64 16.30
CA HIS A 73 -13.42 -1.83 17.17
C HIS A 73 -13.13 -2.57 18.46
N LYS A 74 -11.89 -2.78 18.73
CA LYS A 74 -11.52 -3.43 19.98
C LYS A 74 -11.55 -2.50 21.15
#